data_6e39fdd072e97c86f853c6e55c5e384f
#
_entry.id   6e39fdd072e97c86f853c6e55c5e384f
#
_cell.length_a   1.000
_cell.length_b   1.000
_cell.length_c   1.000
_cell.angle_alpha   90.00
_cell.angle_beta   90.00
_cell.angle_gamma   90.00
#
_symmetry.space_group_name_H-M   'P 1'
#
loop_
_entity.id
_entity.type
_entity.pdbx_description
1 polymer ?
#
loop_
_entity_poly.entity_id
_entity_poly.type
_entity_poly.pdbx_seq_one_letter_code
_entity_poly.pdbx_strand_id
1 'polypeptide(L)'
;MCGILGIYNLDLKAVDENVIVKMGNQISHRGPDGEGLFVQNNIGFIHKRLAILDPSDNGQQPMYSNDGKWIVIFNGCIYNFKELRQELIEKGHTFNSESDTEVIVEGLSAYGTSFFERFNGMFAIGAWNREEEKLYISRDRYGIKPVYYWFSGKTIVFASEIKAIIKHPDYEMGVDLDALNEYFTFQNIFSYNTLFKGVNMLPPANTVVVDCETKFVKHNSWWDYDFSKTKDAMSFDDAKKQTKELFEQAVTR
;
A
#
# COMPACT_ATOMS: atom_id res chain seq x y z
N MET A 1 10.75 -5.25 -8.13
CA MET A 1 9.51 -4.79 -7.44
C MET A 1 9.77 -3.40 -6.88
N CYS A 2 8.84 -2.47 -7.03
CA CYS A 2 9.00 -1.12 -6.47
C CYS A 2 9.22 -1.13 -4.96
N GLY A 3 9.83 -0.08 -4.44
CA GLY A 3 9.98 0.19 -3.01
C GLY A 3 9.19 1.43 -2.63
N ILE A 4 8.38 1.34 -1.58
CA ILE A 4 7.66 2.48 -1.01
C ILE A 4 8.10 2.73 0.42
N LEU A 5 8.13 4.00 0.81
CA LEU A 5 8.36 4.45 2.18
C LEU A 5 7.63 5.77 2.40
N GLY A 6 7.03 5.93 3.58
CA GLY A 6 6.45 7.19 4.00
C GLY A 6 6.65 7.46 5.49
N ILE A 7 6.69 8.74 5.82
CA ILE A 7 6.75 9.28 7.18
C ILE A 7 5.61 10.28 7.35
N TYR A 8 4.88 10.20 8.46
CA TYR A 8 3.89 11.19 8.85
C TYR A 8 4.02 11.53 10.33
N ASN A 9 4.35 12.77 10.62
CA ASN A 9 4.56 13.28 11.99
C ASN A 9 3.27 13.90 12.54
N LEU A 10 2.67 13.26 13.53
CA LEU A 10 1.43 13.68 14.19
C LEU A 10 1.66 14.82 15.22
N ASP A 11 2.90 15.14 15.51
CA ASP A 11 3.30 16.32 16.32
C ASP A 11 3.54 17.57 15.45
N LEU A 12 3.20 17.50 14.16
CA LEU A 12 3.32 18.56 13.15
C LEU A 12 4.75 19.00 12.84
N LYS A 13 5.76 18.29 13.33
CA LYS A 13 7.15 18.57 12.94
C LYS A 13 7.35 18.26 11.45
N ALA A 14 8.06 19.15 10.77
CA ALA A 14 8.42 18.90 9.37
C ALA A 14 9.24 17.60 9.23
N VAL A 15 8.97 16.86 8.15
CA VAL A 15 9.81 15.72 7.79
C VAL A 15 11.17 16.22 7.32
N ASP A 16 12.23 15.69 7.91
CA ASP A 16 13.60 15.95 7.46
C ASP A 16 13.88 15.16 6.17
N GLU A 17 14.13 15.90 5.09
CA GLU A 17 14.40 15.32 3.77
C GLU A 17 15.64 14.42 3.78
N ASN A 18 16.68 14.76 4.52
CA ASN A 18 17.88 13.94 4.64
C ASN A 18 17.57 12.59 5.34
N VAL A 19 16.67 12.61 6.31
CA VAL A 19 16.25 11.40 7.03
C VAL A 19 15.49 10.48 6.09
N ILE A 20 14.45 10.99 5.42
CA ILE A 20 13.63 10.16 4.54
C ILE A 20 14.42 9.62 3.34
N VAL A 21 15.35 10.40 2.76
CA VAL A 21 16.24 9.94 1.69
C VAL A 21 17.18 8.84 2.19
N LYS A 22 17.79 9.01 3.36
CA LYS A 22 18.65 7.97 3.98
C LYS A 22 17.90 6.66 4.23
N MET A 23 16.66 6.75 4.67
CA MET A 23 15.77 5.60 4.85
C MET A 23 15.39 4.96 3.51
N GLY A 24 15.01 5.75 2.51
CA GLY A 24 14.68 5.30 1.16
C GLY A 24 15.83 4.59 0.45
N ASN A 25 17.06 5.00 0.70
CA ASN A 25 18.26 4.35 0.16
C ASN A 25 18.42 2.88 0.62
N GLN A 26 17.81 2.49 1.74
CA GLN A 26 17.82 1.10 2.20
C GLN A 26 17.01 0.17 1.27
N ILE A 27 16.10 0.72 0.48
CA ILE A 27 15.23 -0.05 -0.44
C ILE A 27 15.52 0.23 -1.92
N SER A 28 16.67 0.85 -2.27
CA SER A 28 17.04 1.17 -3.65
C SER A 28 17.16 -0.05 -4.57
N HIS A 29 17.55 -1.23 -4.02
CA HIS A 29 17.62 -2.49 -4.76
C HIS A 29 16.26 -2.96 -5.30
N ARG A 30 15.14 -2.44 -4.76
CA ARG A 30 13.78 -2.77 -5.22
C ARG A 30 13.39 -2.07 -6.51
N GLY A 31 13.92 -0.89 -6.73
CA GLY A 31 13.57 -0.07 -7.89
C GLY A 31 14.79 0.70 -8.43
N PRO A 32 15.56 0.06 -9.32
CA PRO A 32 16.79 0.66 -9.85
C PRO A 32 16.55 1.68 -10.97
N ASP A 33 15.32 1.76 -11.52
CA ASP A 33 15.03 2.53 -12.74
C ASP A 33 14.66 3.99 -12.45
N GLY A 34 14.40 4.34 -11.19
CA GLY A 34 14.08 5.72 -10.82
C GLY A 34 13.75 5.90 -9.35
N GLU A 35 13.75 7.14 -8.94
CA GLU A 35 13.41 7.58 -7.60
C GLU A 35 12.49 8.79 -7.67
N GLY A 36 11.52 8.85 -6.79
CA GLY A 36 10.71 10.04 -6.56
C GLY A 36 10.56 10.35 -5.09
N LEU A 37 10.61 11.63 -4.78
CA LEU A 37 10.49 12.19 -3.44
C LEU A 37 9.38 13.22 -3.39
N PHE A 38 8.56 13.14 -2.36
CA PHE A 38 7.62 14.18 -1.95
C PHE A 38 7.82 14.48 -0.48
N VAL A 39 8.00 15.73 -0.12
CA VAL A 39 8.01 16.21 1.27
C VAL A 39 7.21 17.49 1.35
N GLN A 40 6.23 17.52 2.23
CA GLN A 40 5.42 18.71 2.51
C GLN A 40 5.09 18.74 4.00
N ASN A 41 5.59 19.75 4.71
CA ASN A 41 5.34 19.89 6.14
C ASN A 41 5.71 18.60 6.91
N ASN A 42 4.72 17.99 7.54
CA ASN A 42 4.85 16.84 8.42
C ASN A 42 4.64 15.48 7.72
N ILE A 43 4.50 15.46 6.39
CA ILE A 43 4.35 14.25 5.57
C ILE A 43 5.47 14.14 4.54
N GLY A 44 5.97 12.94 4.29
CA GLY A 44 6.93 12.68 3.22
C GLY A 44 6.80 11.27 2.66
N PHE A 45 6.99 11.14 1.34
CA PHE A 45 7.00 9.88 0.60
C PHE A 45 8.26 9.73 -0.22
N ILE A 46 8.79 8.51 -0.28
CA ILE A 46 9.79 8.08 -1.25
C ILE A 46 9.27 6.86 -2.02
N HIS A 47 9.51 6.88 -3.31
CA HIS A 47 9.28 5.75 -4.20
C HIS A 47 10.57 5.35 -4.90
N LYS A 48 10.89 4.06 -4.91
CA LYS A 48 11.96 3.46 -5.72
C LYS A 48 11.31 2.66 -6.83
N ARG A 49 11.53 3.07 -8.08
CA ARG A 49 10.81 2.59 -9.25
C ARG A 49 11.49 1.41 -9.92
N LEU A 50 10.70 0.35 -10.16
CA LEU A 50 10.96 -0.65 -11.18
C LEU A 50 9.93 -0.41 -12.30
N ALA A 51 10.39 0.08 -13.45
CA ALA A 51 9.53 0.50 -14.55
C ALA A 51 9.07 -0.73 -15.35
N ILE A 52 7.80 -1.14 -15.18
CA ILE A 52 7.19 -2.29 -15.88
C ILE A 52 6.04 -1.80 -16.75
N LEU A 53 5.02 -1.18 -16.12
CA LEU A 53 3.94 -0.52 -16.83
C LEU A 53 4.33 0.95 -17.03
N ASP A 54 4.15 1.45 -18.25
CA ASP A 54 4.52 2.79 -18.65
C ASP A 54 5.95 3.18 -18.24
N PRO A 55 6.99 2.77 -18.98
CA PRO A 55 8.38 3.08 -18.65
C PRO A 55 8.75 4.56 -18.81
N SER A 56 7.85 5.40 -19.34
CA SER A 56 8.05 6.83 -19.49
C SER A 56 8.07 7.57 -18.13
N ASP A 57 8.43 8.85 -18.17
CA ASP A 57 8.40 9.71 -16.98
C ASP A 57 6.98 9.94 -16.45
N ASN A 58 5.94 9.73 -17.26
CA ASN A 58 4.55 9.86 -16.83
C ASN A 58 4.13 8.80 -15.80
N GLY A 59 4.83 7.66 -15.72
CA GLY A 59 4.66 6.64 -14.71
C GLY A 59 5.43 6.88 -13.42
N GLN A 60 6.05 8.05 -13.21
CA GLN A 60 6.78 8.39 -11.99
C GLN A 60 5.86 8.53 -10.79
N GLN A 61 6.41 8.20 -9.61
CA GLN A 61 5.74 8.32 -8.32
C GLN A 61 6.66 9.06 -7.35
N PRO A 62 6.12 9.80 -6.35
CA PRO A 62 4.72 9.95 -5.98
C PRO A 62 3.87 10.60 -7.07
N MET A 63 2.66 10.05 -7.31
CA MET A 63 1.76 10.51 -8.35
C MET A 63 0.59 11.29 -7.76
N TYR A 64 0.20 12.36 -8.43
CA TYR A 64 -0.87 13.25 -8.00
C TYR A 64 -2.15 13.00 -8.81
N SER A 65 -3.32 13.12 -8.16
CA SER A 65 -4.57 13.21 -8.89
C SER A 65 -4.67 14.54 -9.66
N ASN A 66 -5.43 14.57 -10.75
CA ASN A 66 -5.60 15.78 -11.58
C ASN A 66 -6.20 16.96 -10.80
N ASP A 67 -7.03 16.70 -9.79
CA ASP A 67 -7.58 17.71 -8.88
C ASP A 67 -6.60 18.13 -7.78
N GLY A 68 -5.44 17.48 -7.68
CA GLY A 68 -4.40 17.76 -6.69
C GLY A 68 -4.71 17.34 -5.26
N LYS A 69 -5.83 16.62 -5.02
CA LYS A 69 -6.26 16.21 -3.68
C LYS A 69 -5.49 15.03 -3.14
N TRP A 70 -5.14 14.08 -4.00
CA TRP A 70 -4.47 12.85 -3.61
C TRP A 70 -3.04 12.78 -4.12
N ILE A 71 -2.19 12.19 -3.29
CA ILE A 71 -0.82 11.82 -3.65
C ILE A 71 -0.63 10.35 -3.29
N VAL A 72 -0.12 9.56 -4.24
CA VAL A 72 -0.01 8.10 -4.10
C VAL A 72 1.40 7.63 -4.37
N ILE A 73 1.88 6.70 -3.54
CA ILE A 73 2.98 5.79 -3.82
C ILE A 73 2.47 4.35 -3.79
N PHE A 74 2.94 3.54 -4.73
CA PHE A 74 2.39 2.22 -4.98
C PHE A 74 3.48 1.21 -5.36
N ASN A 75 3.39 0.03 -4.76
CA ASN A 75 4.17 -1.14 -5.14
C ASN A 75 3.22 -2.29 -5.44
N GLY A 76 3.00 -2.60 -6.70
CA GLY A 76 2.06 -3.63 -7.07
C GLY A 76 1.76 -3.75 -8.56
N CYS A 77 0.62 -4.36 -8.86
CA CYS A 77 -0.01 -4.40 -10.16
C CYS A 77 -1.53 -4.56 -9.97
N ILE A 78 -2.31 -3.67 -10.57
CA ILE A 78 -3.78 -3.74 -10.59
C ILE A 78 -4.20 -4.37 -11.91
N TYR A 79 -4.57 -5.63 -11.90
CA TYR A 79 -4.84 -6.41 -13.12
C TYR A 79 -6.05 -5.89 -13.91
N ASN A 80 -7.05 -5.36 -13.23
CA ASN A 80 -8.26 -4.78 -13.86
C ASN A 80 -8.16 -3.26 -14.05
N PHE A 81 -6.94 -2.71 -14.15
CA PHE A 81 -6.79 -1.25 -14.28
C PHE A 81 -7.39 -0.69 -15.57
N LYS A 82 -7.40 -1.46 -16.65
CA LYS A 82 -7.96 -1.02 -17.95
C LYS A 82 -9.47 -0.84 -17.89
N GLU A 83 -10.17 -1.76 -17.25
CA GLU A 83 -11.61 -1.68 -17.03
C GLU A 83 -11.98 -0.50 -16.11
N LEU A 84 -11.22 -0.33 -15.02
CA LEU A 84 -11.40 0.78 -14.09
C LEU A 84 -11.09 2.13 -14.74
N ARG A 85 -10.05 2.19 -15.58
CA ARG A 85 -9.70 3.39 -16.36
C ARG A 85 -10.83 3.79 -17.31
N GLN A 86 -11.40 2.85 -18.04
CA GLN A 86 -12.49 3.13 -18.96
C GLN A 86 -13.70 3.73 -18.24
N GLU A 87 -14.07 3.18 -17.09
CA GLU A 87 -15.16 3.73 -16.26
C GLU A 87 -14.87 5.15 -15.77
N LEU A 88 -13.62 5.43 -15.36
CA LEU A 88 -13.22 6.76 -14.92
C LEU A 88 -13.26 7.77 -16.09
N ILE A 89 -12.87 7.36 -17.31
CA ILE A 89 -12.99 8.16 -18.53
C ILE A 89 -14.45 8.51 -18.81
N GLU A 90 -15.36 7.54 -18.71
CA GLU A 90 -16.81 7.77 -18.89
C GLU A 90 -17.39 8.74 -17.84
N LYS A 91 -16.73 8.90 -16.70
CA LYS A 91 -17.05 9.90 -15.66
C LYS A 91 -16.35 11.25 -15.85
N GLY A 92 -15.54 11.39 -16.89
CA GLY A 92 -14.88 12.65 -17.23
C GLY A 92 -13.46 12.80 -16.71
N HIS A 93 -12.86 11.74 -16.12
CA HIS A 93 -11.44 11.76 -15.75
C HIS A 93 -10.55 11.64 -16.99
N THR A 94 -9.42 12.34 -16.98
CA THR A 94 -8.39 12.30 -18.02
C THR A 94 -7.15 11.62 -17.52
N PHE A 95 -6.38 11.02 -18.43
CA PHE A 95 -5.18 10.26 -18.11
C PHE A 95 -4.01 10.70 -19.01
N ASN A 96 -2.84 10.82 -18.41
CA ASN A 96 -1.60 11.25 -19.08
C ASN A 96 -0.56 10.10 -19.20
N SER A 97 -0.80 8.97 -18.53
CA SER A 97 0.07 7.81 -18.51
C SER A 97 -0.68 6.53 -18.89
N GLU A 98 0.03 5.46 -19.16
CA GLU A 98 -0.53 4.12 -19.28
C GLU A 98 -0.37 3.30 -17.96
N SER A 99 -0.08 3.99 -16.86
CA SER A 99 0.17 3.38 -15.55
C SER A 99 -1.14 3.01 -14.82
N ASP A 100 -1.12 1.89 -14.14
CA ASP A 100 -2.15 1.52 -13.16
C ASP A 100 -2.15 2.44 -11.93
N THR A 101 -1.01 3.08 -11.62
CA THR A 101 -0.90 4.07 -10.54
C THR A 101 -1.80 5.29 -10.80
N GLU A 102 -1.92 5.75 -12.04
CA GLU A 102 -2.81 6.87 -12.36
C GLU A 102 -4.27 6.48 -12.18
N VAL A 103 -4.64 5.24 -12.49
CA VAL A 103 -5.98 4.70 -12.22
C VAL A 103 -6.26 4.65 -10.70
N ILE A 104 -5.25 4.32 -9.89
CA ILE A 104 -5.41 4.34 -8.43
C ILE A 104 -5.69 5.77 -7.95
N VAL A 105 -4.86 6.74 -8.34
CA VAL A 105 -4.98 8.11 -7.81
C VAL A 105 -6.24 8.82 -8.30
N GLU A 106 -6.63 8.67 -9.57
CA GLU A 106 -7.87 9.21 -10.11
C GLU A 106 -9.11 8.51 -9.52
N GLY A 107 -9.03 7.21 -9.29
CA GLY A 107 -10.10 6.47 -8.62
C GLY A 107 -10.29 6.88 -7.16
N LEU A 108 -9.22 7.22 -6.44
CA LEU A 108 -9.32 7.78 -5.09
C LEU A 108 -9.94 9.17 -5.12
N SER A 109 -9.64 9.99 -6.12
CA SER A 109 -10.31 11.28 -6.33
C SER A 109 -11.81 11.12 -6.58
N ALA A 110 -12.22 10.12 -7.37
CA ALA A 110 -13.62 9.89 -7.75
C ALA A 110 -14.46 9.24 -6.64
N TYR A 111 -13.89 8.31 -5.88
CA TYR A 111 -14.65 7.41 -4.99
C TYR A 111 -14.11 7.35 -3.55
N GLY A 112 -13.00 8.04 -3.27
CA GLY A 112 -12.32 7.91 -1.99
C GLY A 112 -11.78 6.49 -1.77
N THR A 113 -11.58 6.13 -0.51
CA THR A 113 -10.95 4.85 -0.11
C THR A 113 -11.79 3.61 -0.39
N SER A 114 -13.10 3.74 -0.67
CA SER A 114 -13.93 2.61 -1.11
C SER A 114 -13.46 2.03 -2.45
N PHE A 115 -12.66 2.77 -3.20
CA PHE A 115 -12.09 2.31 -4.45
C PHE A 115 -11.10 1.13 -4.27
N PHE A 116 -10.47 0.97 -3.10
CA PHE A 116 -9.60 -0.18 -2.81
C PHE A 116 -10.31 -1.53 -2.94
N GLU A 117 -11.60 -1.61 -2.59
CA GLU A 117 -12.40 -2.82 -2.69
C GLU A 117 -12.59 -3.31 -4.14
N ARG A 118 -12.43 -2.41 -5.09
CA ARG A 118 -12.64 -2.66 -6.51
C ARG A 118 -11.40 -3.22 -7.22
N PHE A 119 -10.24 -3.15 -6.59
CA PHE A 119 -9.01 -3.62 -7.19
C PHE A 119 -8.95 -5.15 -7.25
N ASN A 120 -8.66 -5.68 -8.42
CA ASN A 120 -8.17 -7.04 -8.61
C ASN A 120 -6.66 -6.94 -8.87
N GLY A 121 -5.86 -7.28 -7.88
CA GLY A 121 -4.41 -7.09 -7.99
C GLY A 121 -3.66 -7.42 -6.72
N MET A 122 -2.36 -7.22 -6.78
CA MET A 122 -1.43 -7.33 -5.66
C MET A 122 -0.83 -5.95 -5.39
N PHE A 123 -0.97 -5.43 -4.18
CA PHE A 123 -0.55 -4.06 -3.90
C PHE A 123 -0.20 -3.77 -2.45
N ALA A 124 0.71 -2.81 -2.31
CA ALA A 124 0.90 -1.99 -1.11
C ALA A 124 0.85 -0.53 -1.55
N ILE A 125 -0.02 0.25 -0.94
CA ILE A 125 -0.31 1.64 -1.30
C ILE A 125 -0.09 2.53 -0.08
N GLY A 126 0.62 3.65 -0.26
CA GLY A 126 0.57 4.81 0.61
C GLY A 126 -0.16 5.93 -0.12
N ALA A 127 -1.26 6.43 0.43
CA ALA A 127 -2.06 7.50 -0.15
C ALA A 127 -2.26 8.64 0.85
N TRP A 128 -2.02 9.86 0.41
CA TRP A 128 -2.20 11.08 1.19
C TRP A 128 -3.35 11.90 0.62
N ASN A 129 -4.38 12.16 1.44
CA ASN A 129 -5.42 13.12 1.12
C ASN A 129 -5.02 14.49 1.69
N ARG A 130 -4.75 15.45 0.81
CA ARG A 130 -4.28 16.79 1.18
C ARG A 130 -5.34 17.67 1.80
N GLU A 131 -6.61 17.45 1.45
CA GLU A 131 -7.72 18.25 2.00
C GLU A 131 -8.10 17.77 3.41
N GLU A 132 -8.11 16.45 3.61
CA GLU A 132 -8.43 15.85 4.92
C GLU A 132 -7.22 15.76 5.85
N GLU A 133 -6.01 15.98 5.34
CA GLU A 133 -4.74 15.73 6.05
C GLU A 133 -4.66 14.32 6.65
N LYS A 134 -5.08 13.31 5.86
CA LYS A 134 -5.10 11.91 6.27
C LYS A 134 -4.20 11.03 5.41
N LEU A 135 -3.44 10.18 6.10
CA LEU A 135 -2.64 9.14 5.48
C LEU A 135 -3.40 7.81 5.50
N TYR A 136 -3.41 7.14 4.36
CA TYR A 136 -3.95 5.80 4.17
C TYR A 136 -2.83 4.86 3.72
N ILE A 137 -2.66 3.73 4.44
CA ILE A 137 -1.72 2.68 4.08
C ILE A 137 -2.55 1.43 3.84
N SER A 138 -2.62 0.95 2.61
CA SER A 138 -3.49 -0.18 2.23
C SER A 138 -2.70 -1.34 1.65
N ARG A 139 -3.14 -2.57 1.94
CA ARG A 139 -2.54 -3.81 1.47
C ARG A 139 -3.58 -4.70 0.79
N ASP A 140 -3.16 -5.41 -0.26
CA ASP A 140 -4.01 -6.28 -1.06
C ASP A 140 -4.69 -7.41 -0.27
N ARG A 141 -5.72 -8.03 -0.88
CA ARG A 141 -6.58 -9.06 -0.28
C ARG A 141 -5.82 -10.21 0.35
N TYR A 142 -4.70 -10.62 -0.25
CA TYR A 142 -3.93 -11.79 0.18
C TYR A 142 -2.59 -11.42 0.82
N GLY A 143 -2.27 -10.11 0.92
CA GLY A 143 -1.01 -9.63 1.47
C GLY A 143 0.21 -10.02 0.63
N ILE A 144 0.05 -10.10 -0.70
CA ILE A 144 1.13 -10.50 -1.62
C ILE A 144 2.26 -9.47 -1.60
N LYS A 145 1.91 -8.17 -1.58
CA LYS A 145 2.93 -7.13 -1.45
C LYS A 145 3.19 -6.81 0.01
N PRO A 146 4.46 -6.82 0.43
CA PRO A 146 4.80 -6.51 1.82
C PRO A 146 4.66 -5.00 2.07
N VAL A 147 4.12 -4.67 3.24
CA VAL A 147 4.19 -3.34 3.85
C VAL A 147 4.23 -3.49 5.36
N TYR A 148 5.21 -2.84 5.95
CA TYR A 148 5.44 -2.78 7.39
C TYR A 148 5.21 -1.36 7.87
N TYR A 149 4.85 -1.20 9.13
CA TYR A 149 4.72 0.11 9.75
C TYR A 149 5.20 0.09 11.20
N TRP A 150 5.63 1.25 11.66
CA TRP A 150 6.00 1.53 13.04
C TRP A 150 5.32 2.82 13.48
N PHE A 151 4.77 2.81 14.68
CA PHE A 151 4.13 3.96 15.29
C PHE A 151 4.73 4.26 16.66
N SER A 152 5.34 5.45 16.82
CA SER A 152 5.96 5.89 18.06
C SER A 152 5.02 6.60 19.03
N GLY A 153 3.74 6.78 18.67
CA GLY A 153 2.80 7.68 19.34
C GLY A 153 2.84 9.13 18.83
N LYS A 154 3.88 9.50 18.06
CA LYS A 154 4.04 10.84 17.46
C LYS A 154 4.31 10.79 15.96
N THR A 155 4.93 9.74 15.51
CA THR A 155 5.31 9.54 14.11
C THR A 155 4.86 8.17 13.67
N ILE A 156 4.27 8.07 12.49
CA ILE A 156 4.11 6.81 11.79
C ILE A 156 5.09 6.75 10.63
N VAL A 157 5.75 5.60 10.49
CA VAL A 157 6.61 5.27 9.37
C VAL A 157 6.11 3.99 8.76
N PHE A 158 6.00 3.93 7.44
CA PHE A 158 5.70 2.69 6.73
C PHE A 158 6.68 2.46 5.58
N ALA A 159 6.96 1.21 5.26
CA ALA A 159 7.85 0.86 4.17
C ALA A 159 7.62 -0.56 3.64
N SER A 160 8.09 -0.82 2.43
CA SER A 160 8.13 -2.17 1.84
C SER A 160 9.04 -3.13 2.60
N GLU A 161 10.04 -2.63 3.33
CA GLU A 161 11.00 -3.44 4.09
C GLU A 161 11.36 -2.78 5.42
N ILE A 162 11.50 -3.61 6.46
CA ILE A 162 11.77 -3.19 7.84
C ILE A 162 13.08 -2.40 7.96
N LYS A 163 14.10 -2.77 7.18
CA LYS A 163 15.42 -2.11 7.24
C LYS A 163 15.38 -0.61 6.91
N ALA A 164 14.36 -0.14 6.19
CA ALA A 164 14.14 1.27 5.97
C ALA A 164 13.56 1.94 7.23
N ILE A 165 12.60 1.30 7.90
CA ILE A 165 11.94 1.80 9.12
C ILE A 165 12.94 1.97 10.26
N ILE A 166 13.78 0.98 10.52
CA ILE A 166 14.77 0.99 11.62
C ILE A 166 15.90 2.02 11.44
N LYS A 167 15.92 2.73 10.30
CA LYS A 167 16.84 3.87 10.09
C LYS A 167 16.25 5.21 10.51
N HIS A 168 15.00 5.25 10.93
CA HIS A 168 14.42 6.45 11.51
C HIS A 168 15.18 6.80 12.81
N PRO A 169 15.57 8.07 13.03
CA PRO A 169 16.39 8.46 14.18
C PRO A 169 15.73 8.17 15.53
N ASP A 170 14.40 8.23 15.60
CA ASP A 170 13.64 7.98 16.82
C ASP A 170 13.32 6.49 17.05
N TYR A 171 13.72 5.61 16.13
CA TYR A 171 13.50 4.17 16.31
C TYR A 171 14.55 3.57 17.24
N GLU A 172 14.07 3.04 18.37
CA GLU A 172 14.92 2.31 19.31
C GLU A 172 14.96 0.81 18.95
N MET A 173 16.16 0.35 18.61
CA MET A 173 16.37 -1.06 18.26
C MET A 173 16.05 -1.98 19.45
N GLY A 174 15.20 -2.95 19.20
CA GLY A 174 14.83 -3.96 20.19
C GLY A 174 14.22 -5.19 19.55
N VAL A 175 14.20 -6.29 20.30
CA VAL A 175 13.56 -7.55 19.89
C VAL A 175 12.15 -7.60 20.48
N ASP A 176 11.17 -7.99 19.67
CA ASP A 176 9.82 -8.34 20.14
C ASP A 176 9.85 -9.76 20.70
N LEU A 177 9.72 -9.89 22.02
CA LEU A 177 9.85 -11.18 22.70
C LEU A 177 8.63 -12.09 22.45
N ASP A 178 7.46 -11.52 22.21
CA ASP A 178 6.25 -12.30 21.90
C ASP A 178 6.36 -12.90 20.50
N ALA A 179 6.77 -12.09 19.52
CA ALA A 179 7.05 -12.58 18.16
C ALA A 179 8.20 -13.60 18.14
N LEU A 180 9.24 -13.42 18.97
CA LEU A 180 10.33 -14.37 19.09
C LEU A 180 9.86 -15.70 19.68
N ASN A 181 9.04 -15.68 20.71
CA ASN A 181 8.43 -16.86 21.32
C ASN A 181 7.52 -17.59 20.33
N GLU A 182 6.69 -16.85 19.58
CA GLU A 182 5.85 -17.41 18.53
C GLU A 182 6.69 -18.10 17.45
N TYR A 183 7.77 -17.44 17.00
CA TYR A 183 8.68 -18.03 16.02
C TYR A 183 9.36 -19.32 16.50
N PHE A 184 9.84 -19.37 17.74
CA PHE A 184 10.45 -20.59 18.29
C PHE A 184 9.43 -21.71 18.50
N THR A 185 8.15 -21.37 18.75
CA THR A 185 7.09 -22.36 18.95
C THR A 185 6.62 -22.95 17.62
N PHE A 186 6.41 -22.12 16.62
CA PHE A 186 5.75 -22.49 15.37
C PHE A 186 6.65 -22.44 14.14
N GLN A 187 7.90 -21.98 14.27
CA GLN A 187 8.80 -21.64 13.15
C GLN A 187 8.19 -20.64 12.16
N ASN A 188 7.21 -19.88 12.62
CA ASN A 188 6.49 -18.85 11.87
C ASN A 188 5.91 -17.82 12.84
N ILE A 189 5.54 -16.65 12.32
CA ILE A 189 4.86 -15.59 13.07
C ILE A 189 3.48 -15.38 12.43
N PHE A 190 2.40 -15.64 13.17
CA PHE A 190 1.01 -15.53 12.70
C PHE A 190 0.34 -14.21 13.14
N SER A 191 0.91 -13.54 14.14
CA SER A 191 0.33 -12.36 14.81
C SER A 191 0.49 -11.05 14.05
N TYR A 192 1.10 -11.03 12.87
CA TYR A 192 1.51 -9.82 12.13
C TYR A 192 2.54 -8.94 12.86
N ASN A 193 3.01 -9.31 14.04
CA ASN A 193 4.19 -8.73 14.65
C ASN A 193 5.44 -9.08 13.83
N THR A 194 6.55 -8.43 14.11
CA THR A 194 7.84 -8.80 13.55
C THR A 194 8.84 -9.01 14.67
N LEU A 195 10.00 -9.57 14.38
CA LEU A 195 11.08 -9.69 15.38
C LEU A 195 11.63 -8.32 15.85
N PHE A 196 11.29 -7.24 15.16
CA PHE A 196 11.70 -5.88 15.48
C PHE A 196 10.62 -5.21 16.35
N LYS A 197 10.98 -4.83 17.57
CA LYS A 197 10.05 -4.27 18.56
C LYS A 197 9.24 -3.09 18.01
N GLY A 198 7.91 -3.23 18.07
CA GLY A 198 6.97 -2.20 17.63
C GLY A 198 6.82 -2.04 16.11
N VAL A 199 7.55 -2.81 15.30
CA VAL A 199 7.34 -2.87 13.84
C VAL A 199 6.36 -3.99 13.53
N ASN A 200 5.27 -3.64 12.86
CA ASN A 200 4.21 -4.58 12.50
C ASN A 200 4.10 -4.72 10.97
N MET A 201 3.70 -5.90 10.52
CA MET A 201 3.25 -6.10 9.15
C MET A 201 1.77 -5.71 9.06
N LEU A 202 1.40 -4.95 8.05
CA LEU A 202 -0.03 -4.67 7.82
C LEU A 202 -0.74 -5.96 7.38
N PRO A 203 -1.82 -6.38 8.06
CA PRO A 203 -2.59 -7.57 7.66
C PRO A 203 -3.11 -7.47 6.22
N PRO A 204 -3.36 -8.63 5.55
CA PRO A 204 -4.06 -8.66 4.26
C PRO A 204 -5.41 -7.97 4.32
N ALA A 205 -5.86 -7.37 3.21
CA ALA A 205 -7.14 -6.68 3.08
C ALA A 205 -7.39 -5.60 4.15
N ASN A 206 -6.34 -4.95 4.63
CA ASN A 206 -6.45 -3.91 5.65
C ASN A 206 -5.94 -2.57 5.13
N THR A 207 -6.54 -1.52 5.66
CA THR A 207 -6.07 -0.14 5.53
C THR A 207 -5.84 0.46 6.91
N VAL A 208 -4.65 0.99 7.14
CA VAL A 208 -4.37 1.89 8.26
C VAL A 208 -4.74 3.30 7.84
N VAL A 209 -5.59 3.95 8.61
CA VAL A 209 -5.95 5.37 8.47
C VAL A 209 -5.31 6.14 9.61
N VAL A 210 -4.52 7.14 9.25
CA VAL A 210 -3.83 8.01 10.21
C VAL A 210 -4.36 9.43 10.05
N ASP A 211 -4.90 9.95 11.13
CA ASP A 211 -5.50 11.28 11.20
C ASP A 211 -4.72 12.11 12.23
N CYS A 212 -4.16 13.23 11.78
CA CYS A 212 -3.34 14.10 12.62
C CYS A 212 -4.18 14.88 13.64
N GLU A 213 -5.38 15.28 13.28
CA GLU A 213 -6.26 16.07 14.15
C GLU A 213 -6.66 15.26 15.38
N THR A 214 -7.10 14.03 15.16
CA THR A 214 -7.53 13.13 16.24
C THR A 214 -6.39 12.37 16.89
N LYS A 215 -5.19 12.39 16.29
CA LYS A 215 -4.02 11.54 16.63
C LYS A 215 -4.36 10.05 16.65
N PHE A 216 -5.29 9.65 15.80
CA PHE A 216 -5.84 8.31 15.78
C PHE A 216 -5.24 7.49 14.64
N VAL A 217 -4.86 6.26 14.97
CA VAL A 217 -4.43 5.24 14.00
C VAL A 217 -5.47 4.13 14.01
N LYS A 218 -6.25 4.06 12.94
CA LYS A 218 -7.35 3.09 12.81
C LYS A 218 -7.01 2.02 11.80
N HIS A 219 -7.27 0.78 12.16
CA HIS A 219 -7.23 -0.35 11.25
C HIS A 219 -8.64 -0.67 10.75
N ASN A 220 -8.81 -0.69 9.44
CA ASN A 220 -10.05 -1.08 8.77
C ASN A 220 -9.78 -2.29 7.89
N SER A 221 -10.38 -3.45 8.22
CA SER A 221 -10.48 -4.55 7.27
C SER A 221 -11.54 -4.18 6.23
N TRP A 222 -11.20 -4.25 4.95
CA TRP A 222 -12.10 -3.90 3.86
C TRP A 222 -12.56 -5.12 3.05
N TRP A 223 -12.00 -6.30 3.31
CA TRP A 223 -12.44 -7.54 2.69
C TRP A 223 -12.10 -8.74 3.58
N ASP A 224 -12.96 -9.77 3.55
CA ASP A 224 -12.74 -11.09 4.11
C ASP A 224 -13.59 -12.10 3.35
N TYR A 225 -13.34 -13.39 3.56
CA TYR A 225 -14.18 -14.45 3.04
C TYR A 225 -15.53 -14.47 3.74
N ASP A 226 -16.60 -14.48 2.94
CA ASP A 226 -17.95 -14.64 3.47
C ASP A 226 -18.39 -16.12 3.41
N PHE A 227 -18.19 -16.82 4.49
CA PHE A 227 -18.60 -18.22 4.63
C PHE A 227 -20.09 -18.39 5.00
N SER A 228 -20.84 -17.31 5.21
CA SER A 228 -22.27 -17.36 5.50
C SER A 228 -23.11 -17.70 4.27
N LYS A 229 -22.59 -17.44 3.10
CA LYS A 229 -23.25 -17.73 1.81
C LYS A 229 -22.96 -19.17 1.40
N THR A 230 -23.79 -20.11 1.86
CA THR A 230 -23.85 -21.42 1.24
C THR A 230 -24.50 -21.24 -0.15
N LYS A 231 -23.76 -21.45 -1.22
CA LYS A 231 -24.37 -21.63 -2.53
C LYS A 231 -25.16 -22.94 -2.46
N ASP A 232 -26.43 -22.92 -2.92
CA ASP A 232 -27.17 -24.12 -3.22
C ASP A 232 -26.27 -25.07 -4.00
N ALA A 233 -26.32 -26.35 -3.67
CA ALA A 233 -25.34 -27.34 -4.06
C ALA A 233 -25.04 -27.31 -5.59
N MET A 234 -23.96 -26.65 -5.94
CA MET A 234 -23.39 -26.68 -7.29
C MET A 234 -22.96 -28.14 -7.57
N SER A 235 -23.31 -28.68 -8.74
CA SER A 235 -22.81 -30.01 -9.10
C SER A 235 -21.28 -30.02 -9.21
N PHE A 236 -20.67 -31.17 -8.99
CA PHE A 236 -19.21 -31.29 -9.13
C PHE A 236 -18.73 -30.90 -10.54
N ASP A 237 -19.49 -31.25 -11.58
CA ASP A 237 -19.12 -30.92 -12.96
C ASP A 237 -19.22 -29.42 -13.24
N ASP A 238 -20.24 -28.74 -12.71
CA ASP A 238 -20.35 -27.27 -12.80
C ASP A 238 -19.22 -26.57 -12.05
N ALA A 239 -18.89 -27.03 -10.83
CA ALA A 239 -17.79 -26.50 -10.06
C ALA A 239 -16.44 -26.67 -10.78
N LYS A 240 -16.20 -27.85 -11.38
CA LYS A 240 -15.01 -28.15 -12.18
C LYS A 240 -14.91 -27.22 -13.39
N LYS A 241 -16.03 -27.05 -14.12
CA LYS A 241 -16.08 -26.17 -15.30
C LYS A 241 -15.78 -24.72 -14.92
N GLN A 242 -16.46 -24.21 -13.89
CA GLN A 242 -16.27 -22.84 -13.41
C GLN A 242 -14.84 -22.59 -12.89
N THR A 243 -14.26 -23.55 -12.16
CA THR A 243 -12.88 -23.46 -11.69
C THR A 243 -11.89 -23.36 -12.86
N LYS A 244 -12.08 -24.18 -13.91
CA LYS A 244 -11.25 -24.12 -15.10
C LYS A 244 -11.36 -22.76 -15.81
N GLU A 245 -12.58 -22.25 -16.00
CA GLU A 245 -12.82 -20.95 -16.66
C GLU A 245 -12.17 -19.80 -15.86
N LEU A 246 -12.32 -19.79 -14.53
CA LEU A 246 -11.70 -18.78 -13.67
C LEU A 246 -10.18 -18.85 -13.68
N PHE A 247 -9.63 -20.06 -13.71
CA PHE A 247 -8.17 -20.26 -13.80
C PHE A 247 -7.63 -19.76 -15.15
N GLU A 248 -8.27 -20.11 -16.26
CA GLU A 248 -7.89 -19.64 -17.59
C GLU A 248 -7.96 -18.11 -17.69
N GLN A 249 -9.01 -17.48 -17.13
CA GLN A 249 -9.10 -16.02 -17.04
C GLN A 249 -7.96 -15.40 -16.23
N ALA A 250 -7.60 -16.01 -15.10
CA ALA A 250 -6.54 -15.49 -14.24
C ALA A 250 -5.15 -15.55 -14.90
N VAL A 251 -4.91 -16.57 -15.75
CA VAL A 251 -3.63 -16.74 -16.46
C VAL A 251 -3.53 -15.84 -17.69
N THR A 252 -4.65 -15.48 -18.30
CA THR A 252 -4.68 -14.69 -19.55
C THR A 252 -4.78 -13.17 -19.33
N ARG A 253 -5.01 -12.72 -18.12
CA ARG A 253 -5.00 -11.31 -17.76
C ARG A 253 -3.58 -10.75 -17.65
#